data_c018b3b1a59448b0f0dcc9bdaf28a22b
#
_entry.id   c018b3b1a59448b0f0dcc9bdaf28a22b
#
_cell.length_a   1.000
_cell.length_b   1.000
_cell.length_c   1.000
_cell.angle_alpha   90.00
_cell.angle_beta   90.00
_cell.angle_gamma   90.00
#
_symmetry.space_group_name_H-M   'P 1'
#
loop_
_entity.id
_entity.type
_entity.pdbx_description
1 polymer ?
#
loop_
_entity_poly.entity_id
_entity_poly.type
_entity_poly.pdbx_seq_one_letter_code
_entity_poly.pdbx_strand_id
1 'polypeptide(L)'
;MKRLLAILLALTLVLSMAACASAPAKAKEDTDAPAPAAQPEEKPAEEEKAPEEEAPAAEPVELIVFAAASMTETLTEIGSKFMEQNPNVTIQFNFDSSGTLKTQIQNGAECDIFISAGQKQMNQLDKDASAEVNTEGLDFVLEGTRFNILENKVTLVVPDGNPKGIESFDDMAAGLKDGTILLGMGNSDV
;
A
#
# COMPACT_ATOMS: atom_id res chain seq x y z
N MET A 1 -16.44 3.39 45.26
CA MET A 1 -17.82 3.88 45.01
C MET A 1 -17.79 4.46 43.61
N LYS A 2 -18.34 3.98 42.62
CA LYS A 2 -19.53 3.39 42.05
C LYS A 2 -19.12 2.91 40.65
N ARG A 3 -19.00 1.80 40.35
CA ARG A 3 -19.80 0.69 39.79
C ARG A 3 -21.24 1.08 39.51
N LEU A 4 -21.71 0.73 38.31
CA LEU A 4 -23.06 0.77 37.74
C LEU A 4 -23.28 1.92 36.75
N LEU A 5 -23.09 1.64 35.49
CA LEU A 5 -24.07 1.76 34.40
C LEU A 5 -23.61 0.96 33.19
N ALA A 6 -23.75 -0.31 33.29
CA ALA A 6 -23.88 -1.22 32.14
C ALA A 6 -25.38 -1.56 32.04
N ILE A 7 -25.78 -1.87 30.80
CA ILE A 7 -27.09 -2.45 30.43
C ILE A 7 -28.19 -1.42 30.22
N LEU A 8 -28.45 -1.11 28.98
CA LEU A 8 -29.73 -1.17 28.27
C LEU A 8 -29.57 -0.52 26.87
N LEU A 9 -29.44 -1.27 25.84
CA LEU A 9 -30.26 -1.20 24.63
C LEU A 9 -29.90 -2.36 23.70
N ALA A 10 -30.47 -3.47 24.00
CA ALA A 10 -30.73 -4.54 23.05
C ALA A 10 -32.20 -4.44 22.63
N LEU A 11 -32.46 -4.78 21.39
CA LEU A 11 -33.77 -5.14 20.86
C LEU A 11 -34.60 -4.03 20.22
N THR A 12 -34.47 -3.91 18.87
CA THR A 12 -35.66 -3.94 18.02
C THR A 12 -35.31 -4.52 16.66
N LEU A 13 -35.71 -5.75 16.54
CA LEU A 13 -35.88 -6.53 15.30
C LEU A 13 -37.28 -6.23 14.80
N VAL A 14 -37.44 -5.79 13.52
CA VAL A 14 -38.69 -6.00 12.74
C VAL A 14 -38.31 -6.04 11.28
N LEU A 15 -38.37 -7.15 10.80
CA LEU A 15 -38.95 -7.90 9.71
C LEU A 15 -40.00 -7.13 8.90
N SER A 16 -39.80 -6.95 7.59
CA SER A 16 -40.89 -6.93 6.61
C SER A 16 -40.45 -7.48 5.27
N MET A 17 -40.97 -8.67 5.00
CA MET A 17 -41.16 -9.28 3.67
C MET A 17 -42.38 -8.64 3.00
N ALA A 18 -42.34 -8.56 1.65
CA ALA A 18 -43.41 -8.80 0.69
C ALA A 18 -42.90 -8.35 -0.69
N ALA A 19 -42.61 -9.16 -1.66
CA ALA A 19 -43.46 -10.08 -2.47
C ALA A 19 -44.32 -9.36 -3.53
N CYS A 20 -44.28 -9.94 -4.72
CA CYS A 20 -45.15 -9.92 -5.90
C CYS A 20 -44.52 -9.26 -7.13
N ALA A 21 -44.03 -10.00 -8.11
CA ALA A 21 -44.74 -10.85 -9.10
C ALA A 21 -45.57 -10.04 -10.11
N SER A 22 -45.18 -10.09 -11.41
CA SER A 22 -46.06 -10.46 -12.51
C SER A 22 -45.36 -10.24 -13.87
N ALA A 23 -45.19 -11.32 -14.62
CA ALA A 23 -45.30 -11.33 -16.08
C ALA A 23 -46.80 -11.43 -16.41
N PRO A 24 -47.31 -11.26 -17.67
CA PRO A 24 -46.93 -12.06 -18.82
C PRO A 24 -47.16 -11.43 -20.26
N ALA A 25 -46.56 -12.11 -21.22
CA ALA A 25 -47.19 -12.73 -22.40
C ALA A 25 -47.44 -11.97 -23.70
N LYS A 26 -46.95 -12.65 -24.80
CA LYS A 26 -47.58 -12.98 -26.12
C LYS A 26 -47.71 -11.85 -27.14
N ALA A 27 -47.53 -12.09 -28.42
CA ALA A 27 -47.79 -13.17 -29.37
C ALA A 27 -46.99 -12.92 -30.67
N LYS A 28 -46.44 -13.95 -31.35
CA LYS A 28 -46.92 -14.57 -32.60
C LYS A 28 -47.15 -13.62 -33.80
N GLU A 29 -46.58 -13.90 -34.96
CA GLU A 29 -46.94 -14.81 -36.04
C GLU A 29 -45.91 -14.75 -37.16
N ASP A 30 -45.36 -15.85 -37.58
CA ASP A 30 -45.58 -16.67 -38.76
C ASP A 30 -45.40 -15.96 -40.13
N THR A 31 -44.48 -16.51 -40.90
CA THR A 31 -44.69 -17.13 -42.20
C THR A 31 -43.38 -17.54 -42.89
N ASP A 32 -43.23 -18.81 -43.09
CA ASP A 32 -43.14 -19.59 -44.33
C ASP A 32 -41.76 -19.72 -45.00
N ALA A 33 -41.42 -20.99 -45.14
CA ALA A 33 -40.28 -21.58 -45.87
C ALA A 33 -40.49 -21.55 -47.40
N PRO A 34 -39.52 -21.90 -48.25
CA PRO A 34 -38.91 -23.23 -48.27
C PRO A 34 -37.40 -23.28 -48.57
N ALA A 35 -36.80 -24.37 -48.17
CA ALA A 35 -35.46 -24.80 -48.58
C ALA A 35 -35.38 -25.24 -50.03
N PRO A 36 -34.17 -25.26 -50.65
CA PRO A 36 -33.63 -26.53 -51.00
C PRO A 36 -32.09 -26.71 -50.91
N ALA A 37 -31.76 -27.94 -50.73
CA ALA A 37 -30.60 -28.69 -51.23
C ALA A 37 -29.19 -28.54 -50.57
N ALA A 38 -28.82 -29.65 -50.04
CA ALA A 38 -27.54 -30.08 -49.52
C ALA A 38 -26.35 -29.99 -50.49
N GLN A 39 -25.21 -29.59 -49.95
CA GLN A 39 -23.92 -30.12 -50.34
C GLN A 39 -23.00 -30.19 -49.11
N PRO A 40 -22.11 -31.16 -49.01
CA PRO A 40 -21.37 -31.49 -47.79
C PRO A 40 -20.15 -30.56 -47.62
N GLU A 41 -20.12 -29.78 -46.56
CA GLU A 41 -18.95 -29.09 -46.18
C GLU A 41 -18.09 -29.96 -45.24
N GLU A 42 -16.84 -30.04 -45.60
CA GLU A 42 -15.76 -30.69 -44.88
C GLU A 42 -15.66 -30.10 -43.48
N LYS A 43 -15.66 -30.97 -42.51
CA LYS A 43 -15.36 -30.71 -41.09
C LYS A 43 -13.90 -30.24 -40.97
N PRO A 44 -13.60 -29.01 -40.49
CA PRO A 44 -12.23 -28.70 -40.09
C PRO A 44 -11.87 -29.55 -38.88
N ALA A 45 -10.69 -30.11 -38.91
CA ALA A 45 -10.10 -30.85 -37.80
C ALA A 45 -10.06 -29.94 -36.55
N GLU A 46 -10.67 -30.41 -35.51
CA GLU A 46 -10.56 -29.89 -34.15
C GLU A 46 -9.12 -30.17 -33.72
N GLU A 47 -8.29 -29.09 -33.69
CA GLU A 47 -6.99 -29.14 -33.05
C GLU A 47 -7.24 -29.38 -31.56
N GLU A 48 -6.98 -30.59 -31.15
CA GLU A 48 -6.94 -31.01 -29.75
C GLU A 48 -5.83 -30.21 -29.04
N LYS A 49 -6.24 -29.08 -28.39
CA LYS A 49 -5.36 -28.29 -27.54
C LYS A 49 -4.90 -29.23 -26.41
N ALA A 50 -3.62 -29.59 -26.43
CA ALA A 50 -3.00 -30.31 -25.34
C ALA A 50 -3.34 -29.66 -24.01
N PRO A 51 -3.57 -30.40 -22.91
CA PRO A 51 -3.76 -29.83 -21.61
C PRO A 51 -2.53 -28.99 -21.26
N GLU A 52 -2.73 -27.71 -21.08
CA GLU A 52 -1.74 -26.82 -20.49
C GLU A 52 -1.55 -27.32 -19.06
N GLU A 53 -0.40 -27.92 -18.79
CA GLU A 53 0.00 -28.40 -17.47
C GLU A 53 0.02 -27.19 -16.56
N GLU A 54 -1.03 -26.98 -15.76
CA GLU A 54 -1.11 -25.92 -14.75
C GLU A 54 0.11 -26.10 -13.84
N ALA A 55 1.02 -25.15 -13.90
CA ALA A 55 2.12 -25.06 -12.94
C ALA A 55 1.52 -25.10 -11.53
N PRO A 56 2.10 -25.84 -10.58
CA PRO A 56 1.56 -25.96 -9.24
C PRO A 56 1.32 -24.56 -8.68
N ALA A 57 0.11 -24.30 -8.21
CA ALA A 57 -0.27 -23.03 -7.61
C ALA A 57 0.74 -22.70 -6.51
N ALA A 58 1.38 -21.55 -6.61
CA ALA A 58 2.36 -21.13 -5.62
C ALA A 58 1.68 -21.02 -4.24
N GLU A 59 2.40 -21.46 -3.19
CA GLU A 59 1.86 -21.41 -1.82
C GLU A 59 1.52 -19.96 -1.42
N PRO A 60 0.45 -19.73 -0.65
CA PRO A 60 0.11 -18.41 -0.12
C PRO A 60 1.27 -17.84 0.72
N VAL A 61 1.63 -16.60 0.47
CA VAL A 61 2.66 -15.86 1.20
C VAL A 61 2.06 -14.58 1.76
N GLU A 62 2.30 -14.31 3.02
CA GLU A 62 1.97 -13.05 3.66
C GLU A 62 3.26 -12.29 3.96
N LEU A 63 3.31 -11.00 3.60
CA LEU A 63 4.42 -10.11 3.84
C LEU A 63 3.98 -8.95 4.72
N ILE A 64 4.67 -8.74 5.83
CA ILE A 64 4.48 -7.63 6.74
C ILE A 64 5.52 -6.56 6.43
N VAL A 65 5.06 -5.41 5.92
CA VAL A 65 5.91 -4.31 5.47
C VAL A 65 5.74 -3.11 6.38
N PHE A 66 6.78 -2.75 7.09
CA PHE A 66 6.86 -1.52 7.87
C PHE A 66 7.46 -0.42 7.01
N ALA A 67 6.77 0.68 6.82
CA ALA A 67 7.23 1.75 5.94
C ALA A 67 6.95 3.14 6.51
N ALA A 68 7.86 4.07 6.26
CA ALA A 68 7.69 5.44 6.71
C ALA A 68 6.40 6.06 6.15
N ALA A 69 5.64 6.75 7.00
CA ALA A 69 4.33 7.32 6.69
C ALA A 69 4.32 8.22 5.44
N SER A 70 5.43 8.87 5.12
CA SER A 70 5.57 9.69 3.92
C SER A 70 5.45 8.89 2.61
N MET A 71 5.54 7.57 2.66
CA MET A 71 5.47 6.66 1.51
C MET A 71 4.12 5.93 1.40
N THR A 72 3.15 6.23 2.26
CA THR A 72 1.87 5.52 2.35
C THR A 72 1.18 5.40 0.99
N GLU A 73 0.95 6.51 0.30
CA GLU A 73 0.22 6.53 -0.96
C GLU A 73 0.95 5.71 -2.04
N THR A 74 2.23 5.97 -2.22
CA THR A 74 3.05 5.30 -3.25
C THR A 74 3.18 3.80 -3.01
N LEU A 75 3.47 3.39 -1.76
CA LEU A 75 3.64 1.96 -1.45
C LEU A 75 2.32 1.20 -1.46
N THR A 76 1.21 1.84 -1.11
CA THR A 76 -0.12 1.23 -1.26
C THR A 76 -0.43 0.93 -2.72
N GLU A 77 -0.13 1.87 -3.62
CA GLU A 77 -0.31 1.65 -5.07
C GLU A 77 0.62 0.55 -5.61
N ILE A 78 1.90 0.58 -5.24
CA ILE A 78 2.88 -0.44 -5.64
C ILE A 78 2.47 -1.82 -5.12
N GLY A 79 2.07 -1.92 -3.85
CA GLY A 79 1.65 -3.17 -3.23
C GLY A 79 0.41 -3.75 -3.91
N SER A 80 -0.57 -2.92 -4.25
CA SER A 80 -1.76 -3.37 -4.99
C SER A 80 -1.39 -3.96 -6.35
N LYS A 81 -0.54 -3.27 -7.12
CA LYS A 81 -0.07 -3.76 -8.42
C LYS A 81 0.76 -5.05 -8.30
N PHE A 82 1.54 -5.16 -7.23
CA PHE A 82 2.33 -6.36 -6.98
C PHE A 82 1.44 -7.57 -6.68
N MET A 83 0.42 -7.40 -5.83
CA MET A 83 -0.55 -8.46 -5.50
C MET A 83 -1.41 -8.87 -6.70
N GLU A 84 -1.76 -7.93 -7.59
CA GLU A 84 -2.43 -8.25 -8.87
C GLU A 84 -1.58 -9.18 -9.75
N GLN A 85 -0.26 -9.00 -9.76
CA GLN A 85 0.67 -9.82 -10.54
C GLN A 85 1.09 -11.10 -9.83
N ASN A 86 0.92 -11.16 -8.51
CA ASN A 86 1.30 -12.27 -7.63
C ASN A 86 0.13 -12.64 -6.72
N PRO A 87 -0.89 -13.32 -7.24
CA PRO A 87 -2.14 -13.56 -6.50
C PRO A 87 -1.99 -14.46 -5.27
N ASN A 88 -0.86 -15.14 -5.14
CA ASN A 88 -0.51 -15.91 -3.94
C ASN A 88 0.13 -15.07 -2.84
N VAL A 89 0.43 -13.77 -3.07
CA VAL A 89 1.06 -12.89 -2.09
C VAL A 89 0.03 -11.90 -1.54
N THR A 90 0.02 -11.77 -0.21
CA THR A 90 -0.73 -10.74 0.51
C THR A 90 0.26 -9.82 1.21
N ILE A 91 0.15 -8.50 1.03
CA ILE A 91 1.00 -7.52 1.70
C ILE A 91 0.18 -6.78 2.75
N GLN A 92 0.67 -6.81 4.00
CA GLN A 92 0.16 -5.99 5.10
C GLN A 92 1.13 -4.84 5.37
N PHE A 93 0.65 -3.61 5.26
CA PHE A 93 1.45 -2.43 5.56
C PHE A 93 1.19 -1.90 6.97
N ASN A 94 2.28 -1.51 7.65
CA ASN A 94 2.25 -0.70 8.85
C ASN A 94 2.99 0.61 8.54
N PHE A 95 2.25 1.72 8.50
CA PHE A 95 2.79 3.04 8.19
C PHE A 95 2.87 3.90 9.45
N ASP A 96 4.07 4.35 9.80
CA ASP A 96 4.32 5.27 10.91
C ASP A 96 5.65 6.01 10.70
N SER A 97 6.07 6.83 11.64
CA SER A 97 7.42 7.39 11.61
C SER A 97 8.46 6.26 11.65
N SER A 98 9.58 6.44 10.93
CA SER A 98 10.64 5.42 10.93
C SER A 98 11.18 5.13 12.33
N GLY A 99 11.13 6.11 13.24
CA GLY A 99 11.52 5.93 14.64
C GLY A 99 10.55 5.03 15.41
N THR A 100 9.24 5.24 15.25
CA THR A 100 8.22 4.40 15.86
C THR A 100 8.31 2.97 15.37
N LEU A 101 8.43 2.78 14.05
CA LEU A 101 8.55 1.46 13.43
C LEU A 101 9.81 0.71 13.91
N LYS A 102 10.95 1.42 13.96
CA LYS A 102 12.18 0.87 14.55
C LYS A 102 11.94 0.37 15.98
N THR A 103 11.24 1.15 16.80
CA THR A 103 10.93 0.78 18.18
C THR A 103 10.02 -0.43 18.26
N GLN A 104 9.04 -0.54 17.35
CA GLN A 104 8.17 -1.73 17.27
C GLN A 104 8.99 -2.99 16.94
N ILE A 105 9.90 -2.92 15.96
CA ILE A 105 10.81 -4.02 15.61
C ILE A 105 11.68 -4.42 16.81
N GLN A 106 12.28 -3.47 17.52
CA GLN A 106 13.07 -3.72 18.73
C GLN A 106 12.24 -4.41 19.83
N ASN A 107 10.95 -4.13 19.90
CA ASN A 107 10.03 -4.75 20.85
C ASN A 107 9.45 -6.09 20.38
N GLY A 108 9.96 -6.64 19.26
CA GLY A 108 9.58 -7.95 18.76
C GLY A 108 8.36 -7.97 17.85
N ALA A 109 7.98 -6.84 17.26
CA ALA A 109 6.96 -6.84 16.22
C ALA A 109 7.47 -7.59 14.98
N GLU A 110 6.63 -8.44 14.41
CA GLU A 110 6.92 -9.15 13.18
C GLU A 110 7.02 -8.14 12.03
N CYS A 111 8.09 -8.23 11.25
CA CYS A 111 8.36 -7.34 10.12
C CYS A 111 9.28 -8.06 9.12
N ASP A 112 8.78 -8.31 7.92
CA ASP A 112 9.58 -8.94 6.86
C ASP A 112 10.39 -7.90 6.09
N ILE A 113 9.83 -6.71 5.87
CA ILE A 113 10.47 -5.63 5.12
C ILE A 113 10.31 -4.31 5.88
N PHE A 114 11.43 -3.66 6.20
CA PHE A 114 11.43 -2.31 6.77
C PHE A 114 11.94 -1.28 5.77
N ILE A 115 11.10 -0.28 5.44
CA ILE A 115 11.42 0.82 4.53
C ILE A 115 11.46 2.12 5.30
N SER A 116 12.68 2.52 5.69
CA SER A 116 12.93 3.73 6.48
C SER A 116 13.15 4.95 5.57
N ALA A 117 12.58 6.10 5.94
CA ALA A 117 12.87 7.38 5.29
C ALA A 117 14.28 7.92 5.64
N GLY A 118 14.92 7.38 6.67
CA GLY A 118 16.23 7.85 7.15
C GLY A 118 17.22 6.72 7.39
N GLN A 119 18.48 7.00 7.05
CA GLN A 119 19.60 6.08 7.28
C GLN A 119 19.83 5.77 8.78
N LYS A 120 19.53 6.74 9.66
CA LYS A 120 19.78 6.61 11.11
C LYS A 120 19.06 5.41 11.70
N GLN A 121 17.77 5.24 11.39
CA GLN A 121 16.95 4.16 11.95
C GLN A 121 17.40 2.79 11.44
N MET A 122 17.76 2.70 10.17
CA MET A 122 18.34 1.48 9.60
C MET A 122 19.68 1.15 10.27
N ASN A 123 20.57 2.13 10.40
CA ASN A 123 21.87 1.92 11.04
C ASN A 123 21.74 1.45 12.51
N GLN A 124 20.70 1.87 13.20
CA GLN A 124 20.46 1.46 14.59
C GLN A 124 19.99 0.01 14.74
N LEU A 125 19.50 -0.61 13.67
CA LEU A 125 19.06 -2.01 13.64
C LEU A 125 20.09 -2.96 13.01
N ASP A 126 21.13 -2.41 12.39
CA ASP A 126 22.09 -3.12 11.56
C ASP A 126 23.40 -3.37 12.32
N LYS A 127 23.76 -4.65 12.49
CA LYS A 127 24.99 -5.05 13.19
C LYS A 127 26.27 -4.52 12.53
N ASP A 128 26.21 -4.27 11.21
CA ASP A 128 27.36 -3.78 10.44
C ASP A 128 27.55 -2.25 10.54
N ALA A 129 26.61 -1.56 11.21
CA ALA A 129 26.78 -0.15 11.53
C ALA A 129 27.81 0.07 12.66
N SER A 130 28.39 1.27 12.73
CA SER A 130 29.34 1.58 13.80
C SER A 130 28.68 1.51 15.18
N ALA A 131 29.45 1.11 16.19
CA ALA A 131 28.99 1.05 17.59
C ALA A 131 28.55 2.41 18.16
N GLU A 132 28.95 3.51 17.54
CA GLU A 132 28.48 4.86 17.89
C GLU A 132 27.03 5.11 17.46
N VAL A 133 26.54 4.40 16.46
CA VAL A 133 25.18 4.53 15.92
C VAL A 133 24.29 3.40 16.39
N ASN A 134 24.75 2.16 16.29
CA ASN A 134 24.08 0.98 16.86
C ASN A 134 24.61 0.72 18.26
N THR A 135 24.28 1.59 19.20
CA THR A 135 24.79 1.55 20.58
C THR A 135 24.32 0.35 21.37
N GLU A 136 23.25 -0.28 20.93
CA GLU A 136 22.63 -1.46 21.57
C GLU A 136 23.12 -2.78 20.96
N GLY A 137 23.92 -2.73 19.87
CA GLY A 137 24.43 -3.91 19.19
C GLY A 137 23.33 -4.78 18.55
N LEU A 138 22.30 -4.15 18.01
CA LEU A 138 21.15 -4.84 17.44
C LEU A 138 21.51 -5.50 16.09
N ASP A 139 20.92 -6.67 15.83
CA ASP A 139 21.08 -7.45 14.60
C ASP A 139 19.71 -7.87 14.06
N PHE A 140 18.99 -6.90 13.51
CA PHE A 140 17.65 -7.13 12.91
C PHE A 140 17.66 -7.09 11.40
N VAL A 141 18.76 -6.68 10.77
CA VAL A 141 18.88 -6.59 9.31
C VAL A 141 19.58 -7.84 8.79
N LEU A 142 18.89 -8.63 7.98
CA LEU A 142 19.48 -9.80 7.35
C LEU A 142 20.65 -9.39 6.44
N GLU A 143 21.77 -10.06 6.58
CA GLU A 143 22.99 -9.73 5.83
C GLU A 143 22.75 -9.75 4.31
N GLY A 144 23.22 -8.72 3.62
CA GLY A 144 23.10 -8.59 2.16
C GLY A 144 21.73 -8.14 1.65
N THR A 145 20.76 -7.86 2.53
CA THR A 145 19.40 -7.44 2.12
C THR A 145 19.13 -5.95 2.24
N ARG A 146 20.10 -5.16 2.70
CA ARG A 146 19.95 -3.72 2.84
C ARG A 146 20.29 -2.98 1.55
N PHE A 147 19.35 -2.15 1.07
CA PHE A 147 19.51 -1.36 -0.15
C PHE A 147 19.10 0.10 0.07
N ASN A 148 19.80 1.02 -0.58
CA ASN A 148 19.34 2.39 -0.72
C ASN A 148 18.52 2.49 -2.01
N ILE A 149 17.19 2.63 -1.87
CA ILE A 149 16.27 2.65 -3.02
C ILE A 149 16.04 4.04 -3.59
N LEU A 150 16.16 5.09 -2.77
CA LEU A 150 15.88 6.48 -3.16
C LEU A 150 16.86 7.44 -2.48
N GLU A 151 17.06 8.59 -3.10
CA GLU A 151 17.60 9.79 -2.45
C GLU A 151 16.49 10.82 -2.27
N ASN A 152 16.42 11.39 -1.06
CA ASN A 152 15.59 12.56 -0.79
C ASN A 152 16.47 13.80 -0.70
N LYS A 153 16.11 14.86 -1.43
CA LYS A 153 16.84 16.13 -1.44
C LYS A 153 15.96 17.25 -0.90
N VAL A 154 16.49 18.00 0.05
CA VAL A 154 15.83 19.21 0.54
C VAL A 154 15.95 20.29 -0.53
N THR A 155 14.82 20.88 -0.90
CA THR A 155 14.74 21.97 -1.85
C THR A 155 14.12 23.19 -1.19
N LEU A 156 14.72 24.36 -1.40
CA LEU A 156 14.16 25.62 -1.00
C LEU A 156 13.10 26.06 -2.02
N VAL A 157 11.87 26.21 -1.58
CA VAL A 157 10.76 26.66 -2.42
C VAL A 157 10.34 28.06 -1.95
N VAL A 158 10.19 28.97 -2.90
CA VAL A 158 9.76 30.34 -2.65
C VAL A 158 8.45 30.62 -3.40
N PRO A 159 7.64 31.60 -2.96
CA PRO A 159 6.45 32.02 -3.69
C PRO A 159 6.78 32.52 -5.11
N ASP A 160 5.78 32.47 -5.99
CA ASP A 160 5.94 32.96 -7.37
C ASP A 160 6.47 34.39 -7.39
N GLY A 161 7.41 34.65 -8.31
CA GLY A 161 8.10 35.96 -8.40
C GLY A 161 9.14 36.20 -7.32
N ASN A 162 9.36 35.28 -6.37
CA ASN A 162 10.35 35.39 -5.30
C ASN A 162 10.39 36.79 -4.62
N PRO A 163 9.31 37.25 -4.01
CA PRO A 163 9.13 38.63 -3.54
C PRO A 163 10.14 39.07 -2.47
N LYS A 164 10.85 38.12 -1.87
CA LYS A 164 11.88 38.37 -0.85
C LYS A 164 13.32 38.20 -1.38
N GLY A 165 13.49 37.88 -2.66
CA GLY A 165 14.79 37.71 -3.30
C GLY A 165 15.65 36.61 -2.68
N ILE A 166 15.03 35.49 -2.23
CA ILE A 166 15.75 34.38 -1.61
C ILE A 166 16.21 33.44 -2.70
N GLU A 167 17.51 33.38 -2.96
CA GLU A 167 18.12 32.51 -3.99
C GLU A 167 18.92 31.35 -3.37
N SER A 168 19.20 31.42 -2.08
CA SER A 168 19.99 30.43 -1.36
C SER A 168 19.53 30.22 0.08
N PHE A 169 20.03 29.15 0.71
CA PHE A 169 19.83 28.95 2.15
C PHE A 169 20.52 30.03 2.99
N ASP A 170 21.58 30.64 2.48
CA ASP A 170 22.29 31.73 3.15
C ASP A 170 21.42 33.01 3.15
N ASP A 171 20.73 33.34 2.07
CA ASP A 171 19.79 34.45 2.00
C ASP A 171 18.61 34.23 2.99
N MET A 172 18.10 32.98 3.03
CA MET A 172 17.06 32.60 3.98
C MET A 172 17.57 32.79 5.43
N ALA A 173 18.78 32.33 5.74
CA ALA A 173 19.37 32.45 7.07
C ALA A 173 19.60 33.92 7.46
N ALA A 174 20.03 34.77 6.52
CA ALA A 174 20.16 36.19 6.72
C ALA A 174 18.82 36.84 7.05
N GLY A 175 17.77 36.54 6.26
CA GLY A 175 16.43 37.09 6.47
C GLY A 175 15.76 36.59 7.78
N LEU A 176 16.09 35.39 8.23
CA LEU A 176 15.68 34.90 9.57
C LEU A 176 16.35 35.68 10.68
N LYS A 177 17.65 35.97 10.52
CA LYS A 177 18.43 36.70 11.52
C LYS A 177 18.00 38.16 11.67
N ASP A 178 17.64 38.82 10.59
CA ASP A 178 17.18 40.23 10.59
C ASP A 178 15.68 40.37 10.77
N GLY A 179 14.92 39.28 10.86
CA GLY A 179 13.47 39.24 11.09
C GLY A 179 12.60 39.55 9.87
N THR A 180 13.16 39.63 8.68
CA THR A 180 12.41 39.83 7.42
C THR A 180 11.73 38.56 6.93
N ILE A 181 12.18 37.37 7.43
CA ILE A 181 11.63 36.05 7.13
C ILE A 181 11.19 35.39 8.44
N LEU A 182 10.05 34.70 8.38
CA LEU A 182 9.59 33.80 9.44
C LEU A 182 9.61 32.37 8.93
N LEU A 183 10.18 31.45 9.70
CA LEU A 183 10.24 30.02 9.40
C LEU A 183 9.32 29.24 10.34
N GLY A 184 8.39 28.49 9.78
CA GLY A 184 7.69 27.44 10.51
C GLY A 184 8.49 26.13 10.40
N MET A 185 8.80 25.52 11.51
CA MET A 185 9.45 24.22 11.56
C MET A 185 8.59 23.22 12.33
N GLY A 186 8.60 21.97 11.87
CA GLY A 186 8.08 20.86 12.67
C GLY A 186 8.93 20.65 13.93
N ASN A 187 8.31 20.05 14.95
CA ASN A 187 9.04 19.67 16.16
C ASN A 187 10.10 18.62 15.81
N SER A 188 11.27 18.68 16.47
CA SER A 188 12.37 17.71 16.30
C SER A 188 12.03 16.29 16.75
N ASP A 189 10.92 16.13 17.46
CA ASP A 189 10.49 14.86 18.06
C ASP A 189 9.53 14.07 17.13
N VAL A 190 9.30 14.56 15.91
CA VAL A 190 8.42 13.93 14.92
C VAL A 190 9.22 13.20 13.85
#